data_1c17a0f6c444dda924b03d574cb82f12
#
_entry.id   1c17a0f6c444dda924b03d574cb82f12
#
_cell.length_a   1.000
_cell.length_b   1.000
_cell.length_c   1.000
_cell.angle_alpha   90.00
_cell.angle_beta   90.00
_cell.angle_gamma   90.00
#
_symmetry.space_group_name_H-M   'P 1'
#
loop_
_entity.id
_entity.type
_entity.pdbx_description
1 polymer ?
#
loop_
_entity_poly.entity_id
_entity_poly.type
_entity_poly.pdbx_seq_one_letter_code
_entity_poly.pdbx_strand_id
1 'polypeptide(L)'
;DQLSLLEGKVIEKIDTPYGKEPVEICRGVIDGLNIVFLSRHGTTEKKPPHMINYRANIWALAQFEPKAVIALASVGAVLPEDDIGAIAVPDQIIDYTWGRETSYNTGKEKFINFIDFTYPFDMDLREAIVDASEELDLPIIDGGTYACTQGPRLETAAEVDRIDNDGGHYVGMTLMPEACLARELNLKYAATCQIVNTAAGRGSSEKGIVLADTKEALTKATKESVDLALTTFRSLAK
;
A
#
# COMPACT_ATOMS: atom_id res chain seq x y z
N ASP A 1 -9.45 14.28 -7.57
CA ASP A 1 -8.00 14.32 -7.42
C ASP A 1 -7.68 14.70 -5.95
N GLN A 2 -7.25 13.70 -5.16
CA GLN A 2 -6.96 13.89 -3.73
C GLN A 2 -5.77 14.86 -3.50
N LEU A 3 -4.90 15.01 -4.49
CA LEU A 3 -3.80 15.98 -4.45
C LEU A 3 -4.27 17.45 -4.53
N SER A 4 -5.53 17.69 -4.88
CA SER A 4 -6.10 19.04 -4.86
C SER A 4 -6.33 19.57 -3.44
N LEU A 5 -6.32 18.68 -2.42
CA LEU A 5 -6.46 19.06 -1.02
C LEU A 5 -5.17 19.66 -0.43
N LEU A 6 -4.02 19.49 -1.10
CA LEU A 6 -2.72 19.99 -0.61
C LEU A 6 -2.60 21.50 -0.83
N GLU A 7 -2.58 22.25 0.25
CA GLU A 7 -2.23 23.68 0.25
C GLU A 7 -0.72 23.85 0.09
N GLY A 8 -0.30 24.86 -0.65
CA GLY A 8 1.12 25.11 -0.90
C GLY A 8 1.83 23.95 -1.61
N LYS A 9 1.10 23.24 -2.47
CA LYS A 9 1.60 22.06 -3.20
C LYS A 9 2.89 22.34 -3.94
N VAL A 10 3.91 21.52 -3.68
CA VAL A 10 5.21 21.52 -4.35
C VAL A 10 5.49 20.10 -4.86
N ILE A 11 5.96 19.99 -6.11
CA ILE A 11 6.48 18.73 -6.65
C ILE A 11 8.00 18.82 -6.65
N GLU A 12 8.63 17.90 -5.94
CA GLU A 12 10.08 17.78 -5.86
C GLU A 12 10.55 16.53 -6.60
N LYS A 13 11.72 16.62 -7.21
CA LYS A 13 12.39 15.49 -7.86
C LYS A 13 13.60 15.11 -7.01
N ILE A 14 13.55 13.92 -6.44
CA ILE A 14 14.57 13.40 -5.53
C ILE A 14 15.46 12.42 -6.28
N ASP A 15 16.72 12.78 -6.47
CA ASP A 15 17.74 11.85 -6.98
C ASP A 15 18.04 10.78 -5.93
N THR A 16 18.12 9.53 -6.37
CA THR A 16 18.35 8.40 -5.47
C THR A 16 19.53 7.55 -5.95
N PRO A 17 20.26 6.88 -5.04
CA PRO A 17 21.32 5.94 -5.45
C PRO A 17 20.79 4.66 -6.10
N TYR A 18 19.48 4.49 -6.18
CA TYR A 18 18.81 3.25 -6.61
C TYR A 18 18.15 3.35 -7.99
N GLY A 19 18.33 4.44 -8.71
CA GLY A 19 17.81 4.62 -10.05
C GLY A 19 18.45 5.79 -10.77
N LYS A 20 18.35 5.80 -12.11
CA LYS A 20 18.82 6.92 -12.93
C LYS A 20 17.79 8.05 -13.01
N GLU A 21 16.53 7.71 -12.85
CA GLU A 21 15.43 8.67 -12.88
C GLU A 21 15.12 9.15 -11.47
N PRO A 22 14.93 10.45 -11.27
CA PRO A 22 14.52 10.97 -9.97
C PRO A 22 13.10 10.50 -9.61
N VAL A 23 12.84 10.38 -8.32
CA VAL A 23 11.51 10.11 -7.78
C VAL A 23 10.75 11.42 -7.62
N GLU A 24 9.55 11.51 -8.18
CA GLU A 24 8.68 12.66 -7.98
C GLU A 24 7.89 12.51 -6.67
N ILE A 25 8.09 13.46 -5.77
CA ILE A 25 7.38 13.58 -4.50
C ILE A 25 6.51 14.83 -4.54
N CYS A 26 5.26 14.70 -4.16
CA CYS A 26 4.37 15.84 -3.96
C CYS A 26 4.24 16.11 -2.47
N ARG A 27 4.50 17.34 -2.03
CA ARG A 27 4.29 17.75 -0.63
C ARG A 27 3.44 18.99 -0.52
N GLY A 28 2.83 19.16 0.62
CA GLY A 28 1.99 20.32 0.95
C GLY A 28 1.43 20.19 2.36
N VAL A 29 0.46 21.02 2.66
CA VAL A 29 -0.20 21.03 3.96
C VAL A 29 -1.68 20.66 3.80
N ILE A 30 -2.21 19.84 4.69
CA ILE A 30 -3.65 19.57 4.81
C ILE A 30 -4.01 19.75 6.29
N ASP A 31 -4.89 20.69 6.60
CA ASP A 31 -5.35 20.96 7.97
C ASP A 31 -4.20 21.14 8.97
N GLY A 32 -3.13 21.82 8.57
CA GLY A 32 -1.94 22.06 9.40
C GLY A 32 -0.95 20.88 9.47
N LEU A 33 -1.24 19.74 8.83
CA LEU A 33 -0.33 18.61 8.74
C LEU A 33 0.59 18.74 7.52
N ASN A 34 1.89 18.55 7.69
CA ASN A 34 2.83 18.42 6.59
C ASN A 34 2.65 17.03 5.97
N ILE A 35 2.16 16.96 4.76
CA ILE A 35 1.91 15.73 4.02
C ILE A 35 2.92 15.57 2.89
N VAL A 36 3.47 14.38 2.80
CA VAL A 36 4.33 13.93 1.69
C VAL A 36 3.59 12.80 0.96
N PHE A 37 3.35 12.99 -0.32
CA PHE A 37 2.64 12.03 -1.15
C PHE A 37 3.53 11.50 -2.28
N LEU A 38 3.58 10.19 -2.43
CA LEU A 38 4.25 9.51 -3.51
C LEU A 38 3.25 8.69 -4.33
N SER A 39 3.16 8.97 -5.64
CA SER A 39 2.46 8.10 -6.58
C SER A 39 3.38 6.97 -6.99
N ARG A 40 3.23 5.77 -6.36
CA ARG A 40 4.15 4.64 -6.60
C ARG A 40 4.22 4.19 -8.05
N HIS A 41 3.14 4.35 -8.79
CA HIS A 41 3.05 4.02 -10.22
C HIS A 41 3.59 5.13 -11.13
N GLY A 42 4.05 6.25 -10.59
CA GLY A 42 4.43 7.45 -11.35
C GLY A 42 3.26 8.40 -11.57
N THR A 43 3.58 9.66 -11.85
CA THR A 43 2.61 10.73 -12.09
C THR A 43 2.26 10.84 -13.57
N THR A 44 3.25 10.93 -14.43
CA THR A 44 3.13 11.13 -15.89
C THR A 44 3.12 9.79 -16.62
N GLU A 45 4.17 8.98 -16.43
CA GLU A 45 4.27 7.63 -16.99
C GLU A 45 3.86 6.61 -15.96
N LYS A 46 2.82 5.83 -16.25
CA LYS A 46 2.33 4.81 -15.33
C LYS A 46 3.14 3.53 -15.45
N LYS A 47 3.88 3.19 -14.41
CA LYS A 47 4.66 1.95 -14.31
C LYS A 47 3.80 0.82 -13.76
N PRO A 48 3.74 -0.33 -14.42
CA PRO A 48 3.05 -1.50 -13.88
C PRO A 48 3.79 -2.02 -12.61
N PRO A 49 3.12 -2.79 -11.74
CA PRO A 49 3.66 -3.18 -10.43
C PRO A 49 5.06 -3.78 -10.44
N HIS A 50 5.35 -4.64 -11.41
CA HIS A 50 6.66 -5.31 -11.54
C HIS A 50 7.79 -4.41 -12.06
N MET A 51 7.48 -3.21 -12.56
CA MET A 51 8.46 -2.22 -13.07
C MET A 51 8.66 -1.03 -12.13
N ILE A 52 7.95 -0.97 -11.03
CA ILE A 52 8.11 0.09 -10.04
C ILE A 52 9.49 -0.05 -9.38
N ASN A 53 10.21 1.06 -9.25
CA ASN A 53 11.44 1.10 -8.46
C ASN A 53 11.11 1.38 -6.99
N TYR A 54 10.71 0.32 -6.28
CA TYR A 54 10.32 0.42 -4.87
C TYR A 54 11.45 0.92 -3.98
N ARG A 55 12.72 0.52 -4.24
CA ARG A 55 13.88 1.00 -3.47
C ARG A 55 14.04 2.51 -3.58
N ALA A 56 14.00 3.05 -4.81
CA ALA A 56 14.09 4.49 -5.03
C ALA A 56 12.93 5.22 -4.35
N ASN A 57 11.70 4.69 -4.48
CA ASN A 57 10.49 5.28 -3.93
C ASN A 57 10.54 5.40 -2.41
N ILE A 58 10.81 4.29 -1.71
CA ILE A 58 10.85 4.28 -0.24
C ILE A 58 12.04 5.06 0.30
N TRP A 59 13.19 4.99 -0.38
CA TRP A 59 14.35 5.80 0.00
C TRP A 59 14.04 7.31 -0.13
N ALA A 60 13.39 7.72 -1.21
CA ALA A 60 13.02 9.13 -1.41
C ALA A 60 12.02 9.62 -0.34
N LEU A 61 11.03 8.80 0.03
CA LEU A 61 10.12 9.11 1.14
C LEU A 61 10.88 9.27 2.47
N ALA A 62 11.85 8.40 2.74
CA ALA A 62 12.64 8.44 3.97
C ALA A 62 13.44 9.74 4.14
N GLN A 63 13.81 10.44 3.04
CA GLN A 63 14.52 11.72 3.11
C GLN A 63 13.70 12.84 3.77
N PHE A 64 12.37 12.66 3.86
CA PHE A 64 11.48 13.62 4.54
C PHE A 64 11.25 13.27 6.02
N GLU A 65 11.90 12.23 6.53
CA GLU A 65 11.79 11.77 7.93
C GLU A 65 10.33 11.67 8.41
N PRO A 66 9.44 10.97 7.67
CA PRO A 66 8.02 10.93 8.00
C PRO A 66 7.80 10.22 9.34
N LYS A 67 6.90 10.74 10.18
CA LYS A 67 6.49 10.07 11.43
C LYS A 67 5.83 8.72 11.18
N ALA A 68 5.09 8.62 10.07
CA ALA A 68 4.40 7.40 9.63
C ALA A 68 4.20 7.40 8.12
N VAL A 69 4.08 6.21 7.54
CA VAL A 69 3.77 5.98 6.12
C VAL A 69 2.55 5.07 6.04
N ILE A 70 1.47 5.55 5.43
CA ILE A 70 0.28 4.75 5.15
C ILE A 70 0.19 4.52 3.65
N ALA A 71 0.29 3.26 3.25
CA ALA A 71 0.12 2.85 1.86
C ALA A 71 -1.36 2.65 1.54
N LEU A 72 -1.82 3.25 0.46
CA LEU A 72 -3.15 3.00 -0.10
C LEU A 72 -3.02 1.99 -1.23
N ALA A 73 -3.70 0.85 -1.13
CA ALA A 73 -3.63 -0.23 -2.11
C ALA A 73 -5.03 -0.71 -2.50
N SER A 74 -5.24 -0.97 -3.79
CA SER A 74 -6.43 -1.67 -4.27
C SER A 74 -6.18 -3.16 -4.31
N VAL A 75 -7.16 -3.97 -3.88
CA VAL A 75 -7.05 -5.42 -3.76
C VAL A 75 -8.30 -6.13 -4.28
N GLY A 76 -8.11 -7.40 -4.67
CA GLY A 76 -9.20 -8.35 -4.83
C GLY A 76 -9.43 -9.13 -3.54
N ALA A 77 -10.68 -9.29 -3.10
CA ALA A 77 -11.02 -10.14 -1.97
C ALA A 77 -10.93 -11.62 -2.36
N VAL A 78 -10.23 -12.41 -1.55
CA VAL A 78 -10.16 -13.88 -1.70
C VAL A 78 -11.41 -14.52 -1.09
N LEU A 79 -11.88 -13.99 0.03
CA LEU A 79 -13.11 -14.44 0.67
C LEU A 79 -14.32 -13.83 -0.05
N PRO A 80 -15.29 -14.64 -0.47
CA PRO A 80 -16.43 -14.19 -1.28
C PRO A 80 -17.43 -13.31 -0.51
N GLU A 81 -17.38 -13.34 0.81
CA GLU A 81 -18.21 -12.53 1.73
C GLU A 81 -17.70 -11.09 1.91
N ASP A 82 -16.45 -10.81 1.53
CA ASP A 82 -15.93 -9.47 1.65
C ASP A 82 -16.56 -8.52 0.63
N ASP A 83 -17.14 -7.43 1.11
CA ASP A 83 -17.87 -6.48 0.29
C ASP A 83 -16.94 -5.61 -0.57
N ILE A 84 -17.30 -5.46 -1.84
CA ILE A 84 -16.65 -4.50 -2.74
C ILE A 84 -16.92 -3.08 -2.23
N GLY A 85 -15.86 -2.30 -2.07
CA GLY A 85 -15.89 -0.96 -1.50
C GLY A 85 -15.51 -0.92 -0.02
N ALA A 86 -15.41 -2.07 0.66
CA ALA A 86 -14.86 -2.11 2.02
C ALA A 86 -13.36 -1.77 2.05
N ILE A 87 -12.90 -1.33 3.21
CA ILE A 87 -11.49 -1.03 3.49
C ILE A 87 -10.98 -2.05 4.50
N ALA A 88 -9.90 -2.74 4.17
CA ALA A 88 -9.20 -3.63 5.08
C ALA A 88 -7.88 -3.02 5.55
N VAL A 89 -7.48 -3.32 6.79
CA VAL A 89 -6.19 -2.93 7.38
C VAL A 89 -5.42 -4.23 7.69
N PRO A 90 -4.65 -4.77 6.73
CA PRO A 90 -4.00 -6.06 6.88
C PRO A 90 -2.97 -6.05 8.00
N ASP A 91 -2.75 -7.22 8.62
CA ASP A 91 -1.76 -7.42 9.67
C ASP A 91 -0.62 -8.35 9.24
N GLN A 92 -0.80 -9.11 8.14
CA GLN A 92 0.18 -10.04 7.60
C GLN A 92 0.38 -9.90 6.10
N ILE A 93 1.52 -10.40 5.60
CA ILE A 93 1.86 -10.46 4.17
C ILE A 93 2.39 -11.84 3.82
N ILE A 94 1.94 -12.39 2.66
CA ILE A 94 2.61 -13.46 1.96
C ILE A 94 3.16 -12.89 0.65
N ASP A 95 4.46 -13.07 0.40
CA ASP A 95 5.13 -12.55 -0.79
C ASP A 95 5.28 -13.62 -1.88
N TYR A 96 4.55 -13.47 -2.97
CA TYR A 96 4.67 -14.29 -4.19
C TYR A 96 5.40 -13.55 -5.31
N THR A 97 6.00 -12.39 -5.02
CA THR A 97 6.74 -11.61 -6.03
C THR A 97 8.11 -12.23 -6.30
N TRP A 98 8.66 -11.90 -7.46
CA TRP A 98 9.99 -12.35 -7.87
C TRP A 98 10.68 -11.31 -8.74
N GLY A 99 12.01 -11.33 -8.75
CA GLY A 99 12.80 -10.42 -9.59
C GLY A 99 12.72 -8.94 -9.20
N ARG A 100 12.13 -8.60 -8.06
CA ARG A 100 12.10 -7.25 -7.49
C ARG A 100 13.31 -7.07 -6.57
N GLU A 101 13.81 -5.85 -6.49
CA GLU A 101 14.85 -5.49 -5.55
C GLU A 101 14.24 -5.29 -4.15
N THR A 102 14.49 -6.23 -3.26
CA THR A 102 13.78 -6.36 -1.96
C THR A 102 14.56 -5.82 -0.77
N SER A 103 15.79 -5.31 -0.98
CA SER A 103 16.67 -4.87 0.10
C SER A 103 17.57 -3.74 -0.33
N TYR A 104 17.99 -2.91 0.64
CA TYR A 104 19.08 -1.92 0.47
C TYR A 104 20.46 -2.56 0.63
N ASN A 105 20.55 -3.78 1.14
CA ASN A 105 21.80 -4.53 1.17
C ASN A 105 22.19 -4.94 -0.25
N THR A 106 23.34 -4.43 -0.72
CA THR A 106 23.85 -4.66 -2.08
C THR A 106 24.92 -5.74 -2.15
N GLY A 107 25.28 -6.32 -0.99
CA GLY A 107 26.40 -7.26 -0.83
C GLY A 107 27.77 -6.57 -0.72
N LYS A 108 27.81 -5.25 -0.62
CA LYS A 108 29.04 -4.45 -0.41
C LYS A 108 29.20 -4.00 1.04
N GLU A 109 28.17 -4.18 1.84
CA GLU A 109 28.13 -3.80 3.24
C GLU A 109 29.02 -4.74 4.06
N LYS A 110 29.70 -4.19 5.08
CA LYS A 110 30.56 -4.97 5.98
C LYS A 110 29.77 -5.95 6.86
N PHE A 111 28.51 -5.61 7.17
CA PHE A 111 27.60 -6.43 7.95
C PHE A 111 26.21 -6.42 7.30
N ILE A 112 25.56 -7.57 7.25
CA ILE A 112 24.18 -7.71 6.79
C ILE A 112 23.28 -7.42 7.99
N ASN A 113 22.36 -6.48 7.82
CA ASN A 113 21.31 -6.21 8.80
C ASN A 113 20.12 -7.09 8.47
N PHE A 114 19.86 -8.11 9.31
CA PHE A 114 18.66 -8.92 9.22
C PHE A 114 17.55 -8.22 9.98
N ILE A 115 16.51 -7.76 9.26
CA ILE A 115 15.32 -7.17 9.89
C ILE A 115 14.39 -8.25 10.44
N ASP A 116 13.81 -8.02 11.60
CA ASP A 116 12.65 -8.79 12.06
C ASP A 116 11.42 -8.37 11.24
N PHE A 117 10.77 -9.34 10.62
CA PHE A 117 9.60 -9.14 9.77
C PHE A 117 8.43 -10.05 10.19
N THR A 118 8.43 -10.51 11.45
CA THR A 118 7.35 -11.29 12.04
C THR A 118 6.01 -10.57 11.93
N TYR A 119 6.03 -9.26 12.16
CA TYR A 119 4.91 -8.35 11.94
C TYR A 119 5.33 -7.33 10.88
N PRO A 120 4.90 -7.49 9.62
CA PRO A 120 5.37 -6.65 8.51
C PRO A 120 4.89 -5.19 8.60
N PHE A 121 3.78 -4.95 9.26
CA PHE A 121 3.23 -3.62 9.52
C PHE A 121 3.56 -3.16 10.95
N ASP A 122 3.71 -1.84 11.12
CA ASP A 122 3.89 -1.24 12.44
C ASP A 122 2.59 -1.35 13.24
N MET A 123 2.65 -2.01 14.41
CA MET A 123 1.47 -2.32 15.22
C MET A 123 0.80 -1.06 15.78
N ASP A 124 1.61 -0.11 16.29
CA ASP A 124 1.07 1.15 16.84
C ASP A 124 0.36 1.96 15.76
N LEU A 125 0.94 1.97 14.53
CA LEU A 125 0.33 2.66 13.40
C LEU A 125 -0.96 1.98 12.94
N ARG A 126 -1.01 0.64 12.96
CA ARG A 126 -2.24 -0.09 12.66
C ARG A 126 -3.34 0.21 13.68
N GLU A 127 -3.01 0.17 14.98
CA GLU A 127 -3.94 0.52 16.05
C GLU A 127 -4.48 1.95 15.86
N ALA A 128 -3.60 2.92 15.57
CA ALA A 128 -4.02 4.28 15.27
C ALA A 128 -4.94 4.42 14.04
N ILE A 129 -4.79 3.54 13.04
CA ILE A 129 -5.71 3.49 11.88
C ILE A 129 -7.08 2.95 12.31
N VAL A 130 -7.12 1.91 13.15
CA VAL A 130 -8.36 1.34 13.69
C VAL A 130 -9.09 2.38 14.54
N ASP A 131 -8.39 3.03 15.47
CA ASP A 131 -8.98 4.11 16.30
C ASP A 131 -9.55 5.26 15.43
N ALA A 132 -8.82 5.64 14.38
CA ALA A 132 -9.28 6.68 13.46
C ALA A 132 -10.54 6.25 12.67
N SER A 133 -10.72 4.96 12.40
CA SER A 133 -11.93 4.44 11.74
C SER A 133 -13.15 4.56 12.67
N GLU A 134 -12.97 4.31 13.96
CA GLU A 134 -14.03 4.49 14.97
C GLU A 134 -14.41 5.98 15.10
N GLU A 135 -13.41 6.90 15.11
CA GLU A 135 -13.68 8.35 15.14
C GLU A 135 -14.50 8.81 13.93
N LEU A 136 -14.29 8.20 12.75
CA LEU A 136 -14.99 8.52 11.52
C LEU A 136 -16.33 7.79 11.34
N ASP A 137 -16.71 6.89 12.26
CA ASP A 137 -17.80 5.94 12.07
C ASP A 137 -17.72 5.19 10.73
N LEU A 138 -16.49 4.84 10.35
CA LEU A 138 -16.15 4.17 9.10
C LEU A 138 -15.86 2.69 9.36
N PRO A 139 -16.73 1.77 8.93
CA PRO A 139 -16.50 0.35 9.12
C PRO A 139 -15.28 -0.10 8.30
N ILE A 140 -14.36 -0.81 8.95
CA ILE A 140 -13.19 -1.42 8.32
C ILE A 140 -13.12 -2.91 8.67
N ILE A 141 -12.36 -3.66 7.89
CA ILE A 141 -11.98 -5.03 8.23
C ILE A 141 -10.59 -4.96 8.87
N ASP A 142 -10.52 -5.19 10.19
CA ASP A 142 -9.25 -5.19 10.92
C ASP A 142 -8.58 -6.55 10.81
N GLY A 143 -7.38 -6.58 10.24
CA GLY A 143 -6.57 -7.78 10.05
C GLY A 143 -6.66 -8.39 8.66
N GLY A 144 -6.11 -9.61 8.58
CA GLY A 144 -6.05 -10.41 7.36
C GLY A 144 -4.70 -10.31 6.63
N THR A 145 -4.42 -11.34 5.85
CA THR A 145 -3.15 -11.53 5.15
C THR A 145 -3.23 -10.98 3.72
N TYR A 146 -2.35 -10.02 3.41
CA TYR A 146 -2.17 -9.52 2.05
C TYR A 146 -1.25 -10.44 1.25
N ALA A 147 -1.78 -11.11 0.22
CA ALA A 147 -1.02 -11.90 -0.73
C ALA A 147 -0.49 -10.96 -1.85
N CYS A 148 0.83 -10.72 -1.86
CA CYS A 148 1.45 -9.87 -2.86
C CYS A 148 1.87 -10.68 -4.08
N THR A 149 1.20 -10.48 -5.22
CA THR A 149 1.53 -11.15 -6.49
C THR A 149 2.39 -10.27 -7.39
N GLN A 150 3.02 -10.89 -8.40
CA GLN A 150 3.94 -10.18 -9.29
C GLN A 150 3.23 -9.15 -10.18
N GLY A 151 2.05 -9.50 -10.71
CA GLY A 151 1.43 -8.73 -11.80
C GLY A 151 2.28 -8.69 -13.10
N PRO A 152 1.89 -7.90 -14.11
CA PRO A 152 0.71 -7.04 -14.14
C PRO A 152 -0.59 -7.77 -14.48
N ARG A 153 -0.53 -9.06 -14.88
CA ARG A 153 -1.73 -9.86 -15.10
C ARG A 153 -2.41 -10.16 -13.77
N LEU A 154 -3.70 -10.26 -13.79
CA LEU A 154 -4.47 -10.77 -12.66
C LEU A 154 -4.27 -12.28 -12.52
N GLU A 155 -4.57 -12.80 -11.35
CA GLU A 155 -4.38 -14.20 -10.99
C GLU A 155 -5.35 -15.11 -11.77
N THR A 156 -4.96 -16.37 -11.91
CA THR A 156 -5.90 -17.43 -12.31
C THR A 156 -6.74 -17.87 -11.11
N ALA A 157 -7.89 -18.50 -11.33
CA ALA A 157 -8.68 -19.09 -10.26
C ALA A 157 -7.88 -20.08 -9.41
N ALA A 158 -7.04 -20.92 -10.06
CA ALA A 158 -6.18 -21.89 -9.37
C ALA A 158 -5.08 -21.22 -8.52
N GLU A 159 -4.56 -20.06 -8.95
CA GLU A 159 -3.64 -19.26 -8.12
C GLU A 159 -4.36 -18.68 -6.91
N VAL A 160 -5.61 -18.24 -7.06
CA VAL A 160 -6.44 -17.77 -5.95
C VAL A 160 -6.78 -18.90 -4.99
N ASP A 161 -7.09 -20.11 -5.48
CA ASP A 161 -7.29 -21.31 -4.64
C ASP A 161 -6.05 -21.62 -3.80
N ARG A 162 -4.84 -21.48 -4.39
CA ARG A 162 -3.60 -21.63 -3.65
C ARG A 162 -3.41 -20.55 -2.59
N ILE A 163 -3.67 -19.29 -2.93
CA ILE A 163 -3.56 -18.15 -2.00
C ILE A 163 -4.50 -18.34 -0.80
N ASP A 164 -5.72 -18.77 -1.04
CA ASP A 164 -6.70 -19.10 -0.01
C ASP A 164 -6.19 -20.22 0.91
N ASN A 165 -5.71 -21.31 0.33
CA ASN A 165 -5.12 -22.43 1.09
C ASN A 165 -3.87 -22.02 1.91
N ASP A 166 -3.10 -21.04 1.44
CA ASP A 166 -1.94 -20.48 2.14
C ASP A 166 -2.36 -19.44 3.23
N GLY A 167 -3.65 -19.12 3.35
CA GLY A 167 -4.22 -18.19 4.33
C GLY A 167 -4.23 -16.74 3.88
N GLY A 168 -4.19 -16.47 2.57
CA GLY A 168 -4.32 -15.12 2.01
C GLY A 168 -5.78 -14.67 1.96
N HIS A 169 -6.04 -13.44 2.39
CA HIS A 169 -7.38 -12.82 2.43
C HIS A 169 -7.56 -11.80 1.30
N TYR A 170 -6.51 -11.09 0.95
CA TYR A 170 -6.52 -10.03 -0.07
C TYR A 170 -5.42 -10.27 -1.08
N VAL A 171 -5.70 -10.07 -2.37
CA VAL A 171 -4.71 -10.16 -3.43
C VAL A 171 -4.40 -8.77 -3.98
N GLY A 172 -3.12 -8.43 -3.97
CA GLY A 172 -2.64 -7.18 -4.55
C GLY A 172 -1.21 -7.32 -5.05
N MET A 173 -0.62 -6.23 -5.55
CA MET A 173 0.64 -6.33 -6.29
C MET A 173 1.74 -5.39 -5.78
N THR A 174 1.51 -4.62 -4.70
CA THR A 174 2.37 -3.45 -4.42
C THR A 174 2.97 -3.39 -3.02
N LEU A 175 2.42 -4.07 -2.01
CA LEU A 175 2.95 -3.95 -0.64
C LEU A 175 4.29 -4.66 -0.42
N MET A 176 4.69 -5.58 -1.34
CA MET A 176 6.05 -6.10 -1.38
C MET A 176 6.76 -5.67 -2.67
N PRO A 177 7.99 -5.21 -2.58
CA PRO A 177 8.87 -5.12 -1.40
C PRO A 177 8.73 -3.83 -0.57
N GLU A 178 7.66 -3.04 -0.76
CA GLU A 178 7.50 -1.72 -0.13
C GLU A 178 7.62 -1.81 1.40
N ALA A 179 6.91 -2.76 2.03
CA ALA A 179 6.91 -2.95 3.48
C ALA A 179 8.29 -3.35 4.04
N CYS A 180 9.00 -4.30 3.42
CA CYS A 180 10.32 -4.71 3.91
C CYS A 180 11.36 -3.61 3.72
N LEU A 181 11.31 -2.85 2.63
CA LEU A 181 12.17 -1.70 2.40
C LEU A 181 11.91 -0.57 3.42
N ALA A 182 10.65 -0.33 3.76
CA ALA A 182 10.29 0.61 4.82
C ALA A 182 10.85 0.15 6.18
N ARG A 183 10.77 -1.14 6.49
CA ARG A 183 11.32 -1.73 7.71
C ARG A 183 12.85 -1.59 7.78
N GLU A 184 13.58 -1.80 6.69
CA GLU A 184 15.04 -1.61 6.64
C GLU A 184 15.45 -0.16 6.95
N LEU A 185 14.60 0.81 6.60
CA LEU A 185 14.82 2.23 6.89
C LEU A 185 14.17 2.70 8.21
N ASN A 186 13.66 1.79 9.04
CA ASN A 186 12.99 2.07 10.31
C ASN A 186 11.78 3.01 10.17
N LEU A 187 11.09 3.00 9.03
CA LEU A 187 9.85 3.74 8.85
C LEU A 187 8.69 2.98 9.50
N LYS A 188 7.85 3.68 10.27
CA LYS A 188 6.55 3.16 10.68
C LYS A 188 5.67 3.05 9.44
N TYR A 189 5.34 1.83 9.03
CA TYR A 189 4.62 1.54 7.80
C TYR A 189 3.41 0.67 8.05
N ALA A 190 2.26 1.08 7.55
CA ALA A 190 1.03 0.28 7.51
C ALA A 190 0.30 0.50 6.18
N ALA A 191 -0.77 -0.24 5.92
CA ALA A 191 -1.53 -0.13 4.69
C ALA A 191 -3.03 -0.14 4.96
N THR A 192 -3.78 0.58 4.11
CA THR A 192 -5.21 0.42 3.92
C THR A 192 -5.46 -0.16 2.54
N CYS A 193 -6.26 -1.21 2.47
CA CYS A 193 -6.55 -1.94 1.25
C CYS A 193 -8.01 -1.74 0.85
N GLN A 194 -8.25 -1.07 -0.30
CA GLN A 194 -9.59 -0.93 -0.84
C GLN A 194 -9.95 -2.18 -1.62
N ILE A 195 -11.01 -2.87 -1.24
CA ILE A 195 -11.55 -4.04 -1.94
C ILE A 195 -12.30 -3.54 -3.17
N VAL A 196 -11.73 -3.77 -4.36
CA VAL A 196 -12.29 -3.24 -5.62
C VAL A 196 -13.00 -4.32 -6.45
N ASN A 197 -12.75 -5.58 -6.17
CA ASN A 197 -13.39 -6.74 -6.80
C ASN A 197 -13.21 -7.98 -5.91
N THR A 198 -13.97 -9.02 -6.15
CA THR A 198 -13.61 -10.37 -5.68
C THR A 198 -12.49 -10.94 -6.56
N ALA A 199 -11.58 -11.71 -6.00
CA ALA A 199 -10.47 -12.32 -6.73
C ALA A 199 -10.96 -13.30 -7.80
N ALA A 200 -10.10 -13.66 -8.73
CA ALA A 200 -10.46 -14.55 -9.86
C ALA A 200 -11.05 -15.89 -9.37
N GLY A 201 -12.18 -16.28 -9.92
CA GLY A 201 -12.90 -17.49 -9.55
C GLY A 201 -13.68 -17.37 -8.23
N ARG A 202 -13.79 -16.18 -7.65
CA ARG A 202 -14.54 -15.93 -6.40
C ARG A 202 -15.76 -15.03 -6.64
N GLY A 203 -16.84 -15.28 -5.92
CA GLY A 203 -18.04 -14.43 -5.88
C GLY A 203 -18.46 -13.89 -7.24
N SER A 204 -18.56 -12.58 -7.37
CA SER A 204 -18.91 -11.92 -8.65
C SER A 204 -17.89 -12.12 -9.77
N SER A 205 -16.68 -12.55 -9.45
CA SER A 205 -15.59 -12.84 -10.41
C SER A 205 -15.46 -14.31 -10.80
N GLU A 206 -16.47 -15.17 -10.51
CA GLU A 206 -16.48 -16.61 -10.85
C GLU A 206 -16.18 -16.87 -12.32
N LYS A 207 -16.73 -16.06 -13.22
CA LYS A 207 -16.55 -16.18 -14.68
C LYS A 207 -15.54 -15.21 -15.28
N GLY A 208 -14.90 -14.42 -14.46
CA GLY A 208 -13.92 -13.41 -14.85
C GLY A 208 -14.12 -12.09 -14.12
N ILE A 209 -13.04 -11.32 -13.98
CA ILE A 209 -13.06 -10.05 -13.28
C ILE A 209 -13.55 -8.95 -14.24
N VAL A 210 -14.60 -8.23 -13.84
CA VAL A 210 -15.14 -7.08 -14.57
C VAL A 210 -14.75 -5.79 -13.86
N LEU A 211 -13.68 -5.15 -14.30
CA LEU A 211 -13.16 -3.92 -13.68
C LEU A 211 -14.02 -2.67 -13.95
N ALA A 212 -14.92 -2.72 -14.95
CA ALA A 212 -15.72 -1.55 -15.34
C ALA A 212 -16.75 -1.13 -14.28
N ASP A 213 -17.29 -2.10 -13.54
CA ASP A 213 -18.40 -1.88 -12.59
C ASP A 213 -17.93 -1.39 -11.22
N THR A 214 -16.60 -1.30 -11.01
CA THR A 214 -15.99 -0.99 -9.71
C THR A 214 -15.61 0.48 -9.53
N LYS A 215 -15.80 1.33 -10.54
CA LYS A 215 -15.27 2.71 -10.54
C LYS A 215 -15.85 3.60 -9.44
N GLU A 216 -17.14 3.52 -9.18
CA GLU A 216 -17.79 4.31 -8.13
C GLU A 216 -17.36 3.85 -6.74
N ALA A 217 -17.37 2.52 -6.50
CA ALA A 217 -16.89 1.91 -5.27
C ALA A 217 -15.43 2.27 -5.00
N LEU A 218 -14.56 2.17 -6.02
CA LEU A 218 -13.16 2.57 -5.91
C LEU A 218 -13.00 4.06 -5.58
N THR A 219 -13.79 4.94 -6.20
CA THR A 219 -13.72 6.38 -5.94
C THR A 219 -14.11 6.69 -4.49
N LYS A 220 -15.19 6.08 -3.99
CA LYS A 220 -15.64 6.22 -2.61
C LYS A 220 -14.58 5.67 -1.65
N ALA A 221 -14.17 4.43 -1.81
CA ALA A 221 -13.20 3.77 -0.94
C ALA A 221 -11.84 4.50 -0.93
N THR A 222 -11.42 5.08 -2.07
CA THR A 222 -10.19 5.90 -2.12
C THR A 222 -10.33 7.17 -1.29
N LYS A 223 -11.48 7.85 -1.36
CA LYS A 223 -11.73 9.03 -0.54
C LYS A 223 -11.74 8.67 0.95
N GLU A 224 -12.47 7.64 1.33
CA GLU A 224 -12.56 7.16 2.71
C GLU A 224 -11.18 6.74 3.25
N SER A 225 -10.34 6.07 2.44
CA SER A 225 -8.97 5.73 2.82
C SER A 225 -8.08 6.95 3.04
N VAL A 226 -8.26 8.02 2.26
CA VAL A 226 -7.53 9.27 2.46
C VAL A 226 -8.02 9.97 3.72
N ASP A 227 -9.32 10.05 3.96
CA ASP A 227 -9.89 10.63 5.17
C ASP A 227 -9.41 9.85 6.42
N LEU A 228 -9.37 8.53 6.34
CA LEU A 228 -8.84 7.64 7.38
C LEU A 228 -7.35 7.92 7.65
N ALA A 229 -6.52 8.00 6.62
CA ALA A 229 -5.09 8.29 6.76
C ALA A 229 -4.86 9.69 7.37
N LEU A 230 -5.61 10.70 6.96
CA LEU A 230 -5.49 12.06 7.51
C LEU A 230 -5.92 12.12 8.98
N THR A 231 -6.98 11.42 9.36
CA THR A 231 -7.44 11.34 10.76
C THR A 231 -6.40 10.63 11.62
N THR A 232 -5.83 9.52 11.12
CA THR A 232 -4.70 8.83 11.76
C THR A 232 -3.52 9.78 11.98
N PHE A 233 -3.11 10.53 10.95
CA PHE A 233 -1.98 11.47 11.07
C PHE A 233 -2.27 12.60 12.05
N ARG A 234 -3.52 13.06 12.17
CA ARG A 234 -3.92 14.06 13.19
C ARG A 234 -3.78 13.50 14.60
N SER A 235 -4.13 12.24 14.84
CA SER A 235 -3.97 11.61 16.16
C SER A 235 -2.50 11.46 16.53
N LEU A 236 -1.63 11.08 15.59
CA LEU A 236 -0.18 10.94 15.80
C LEU A 236 0.56 12.27 15.94
N ALA A 237 -0.05 13.40 15.62
CA ALA A 237 0.53 14.73 15.73
C ALA A 237 0.30 15.38 17.12
N LYS A 238 -0.65 14.86 17.89
CA LYS A 238 -0.97 15.31 19.26
C LYS A 238 0.07 14.80 20.24
#